data_e3b2dc3ce81d4855c44335b0d5ea5e12
#
_entry.id   e3b2dc3ce81d4855c44335b0d5ea5e12
#
_cell.length_a   1.000
_cell.length_b   1.000
_cell.length_c   1.000
_cell.angle_alpha   90.00
_cell.angle_beta   90.00
_cell.angle_gamma   90.00
#
_symmetry.space_group_name_H-M   'P 1'
#
loop_
_entity.id
_entity.type
_entity.pdbx_description
1 polymer ?
#
loop_
_entity_poly.entity_id
_entity_poly.type
_entity_poly.pdbx_seq_one_letter_code
_entity_poly.pdbx_strand_id
1 'polypeptide(L)'
;MSTSCRPCRADCTVIAIAVSLVLGVITAFLRITAAITLTPAFLWVLLGTAVVYLAVILVAGALSHGECCENLCSIITAILSGIIGTIILSIVLLAIEFVATSILGAVLTGTLLFFFFLIVTSTACLVRCLFNCND
;
A
#
# COMPACT_ATOMS: atom_id res chain seq x y z
N MET A 1 -24.26 19.93 18.78
CA MET A 1 -23.34 20.55 17.80
C MET A 1 -22.93 19.47 16.82
N SER A 2 -23.50 19.48 15.64
CA SER A 2 -23.14 18.57 14.57
C SER A 2 -21.79 19.02 14.01
N THR A 3 -20.71 18.37 14.42
CA THR A 3 -19.44 18.44 13.73
C THR A 3 -19.64 17.81 12.36
N SER A 4 -19.93 18.64 11.39
CA SER A 4 -20.05 18.23 9.98
C SER A 4 -18.66 17.83 9.51
N CYS A 5 -18.29 16.58 9.74
CA CYS A 5 -17.16 15.98 9.06
C CYS A 5 -17.45 16.05 7.56
N ARG A 6 -16.76 16.94 6.84
CA ARG A 6 -16.82 16.93 5.38
C ARG A 6 -16.40 15.53 4.92
N PRO A 7 -17.18 14.88 4.05
CA PRO A 7 -16.84 13.55 3.58
C PRO A 7 -15.43 13.59 2.99
N CYS A 8 -14.56 12.72 3.50
CA CYS A 8 -13.28 12.46 2.85
C CYS A 8 -13.60 12.04 1.42
N ARG A 9 -13.17 12.84 0.46
CA ARG A 9 -13.53 12.65 -0.94
C ARG A 9 -13.11 11.25 -1.38
N ALA A 10 -14.06 10.47 -1.84
CA ALA A 10 -13.81 9.17 -2.49
C ALA A 10 -12.77 9.28 -3.62
N ASP A 11 -12.64 10.46 -4.21
CA ASP A 11 -11.63 10.81 -5.21
C ASP A 11 -10.18 10.50 -4.75
N CYS A 12 -9.87 10.67 -3.44
CA CYS A 12 -8.52 10.43 -2.94
C CYS A 12 -8.14 8.95 -3.05
N THR A 13 -9.05 8.04 -2.69
CA THR A 13 -8.80 6.58 -2.80
C THR A 13 -8.68 6.14 -4.26
N VAL A 14 -9.51 6.68 -5.14
CA VAL A 14 -9.45 6.39 -6.57
C VAL A 14 -8.12 6.88 -7.17
N ILE A 15 -7.69 8.08 -6.82
CA ILE A 15 -6.39 8.62 -7.26
C ILE A 15 -5.25 7.78 -6.70
N ALA A 16 -5.32 7.35 -5.44
CA ALA A 16 -4.31 6.49 -4.83
C ALA A 16 -4.16 5.16 -5.59
N ILE A 17 -5.27 4.51 -5.92
CA ILE A 17 -5.28 3.27 -6.70
C ILE A 17 -4.73 3.50 -8.10
N ALA A 18 -5.15 4.55 -8.79
CA ALA A 18 -4.69 4.86 -10.13
C ALA A 18 -3.18 5.13 -10.19
N VAL A 19 -2.65 5.94 -9.27
CA VAL A 19 -1.21 6.24 -9.18
C VAL A 19 -0.42 4.98 -8.87
N SER A 20 -0.88 4.16 -7.91
CA SER A 20 -0.23 2.91 -7.54
C SER A 20 -0.19 1.91 -8.69
N LEU A 21 -1.27 1.84 -9.48
CA LEU A 21 -1.34 0.98 -10.66
C LEU A 21 -0.33 1.42 -11.73
N VAL A 22 -0.26 2.71 -12.02
CA VAL A 22 0.69 3.25 -13.01
C VAL A 22 2.12 2.96 -12.57
N LEU A 23 2.46 3.21 -11.31
CA LEU A 23 3.81 2.93 -10.78
C LEU A 23 4.14 1.44 -10.80
N GLY A 24 3.18 0.57 -10.47
CA GLY A 24 3.34 -0.88 -10.55
C GLY A 24 3.63 -1.36 -11.97
N VAL A 25 2.90 -0.85 -12.96
CA VAL A 25 3.10 -1.19 -14.38
C VAL A 25 4.47 -0.70 -14.87
N ILE A 26 4.85 0.54 -14.54
CA ILE A 26 6.17 1.10 -14.90
C ILE A 26 7.29 0.23 -14.31
N THR A 27 7.16 -0.18 -13.06
CA THR A 27 8.16 -1.02 -12.39
C THR A 27 8.25 -2.41 -13.02
N ALA A 28 7.12 -3.03 -13.37
CA ALA A 28 7.11 -4.30 -14.09
C ALA A 28 7.85 -4.18 -15.42
N PHE A 29 7.63 -3.10 -16.14
CA PHE A 29 8.30 -2.82 -17.41
C PHE A 29 9.82 -2.62 -17.24
N LEU A 30 10.23 -1.83 -16.25
CA LEU A 30 11.64 -1.62 -15.92
C LEU A 30 12.34 -2.92 -15.49
N ARG A 31 11.60 -3.84 -14.87
CA ARG A 31 12.13 -5.15 -14.50
C ARG A 31 12.36 -6.04 -15.72
N ILE A 32 11.43 -6.06 -16.68
CA ILE A 32 11.57 -6.82 -17.94
C ILE A 32 12.77 -6.32 -18.74
N THR A 33 13.00 -5.02 -18.75
CA THR A 33 14.14 -4.40 -19.47
C THR A 33 15.48 -4.54 -18.72
N ALA A 34 15.49 -5.28 -17.58
CA ALA A 34 16.65 -5.43 -16.70
C ALA A 34 17.28 -4.10 -16.21
N ALA A 35 16.52 -3.01 -16.27
CA ALA A 35 16.95 -1.72 -15.75
C ALA A 35 17.00 -1.67 -14.23
N ILE A 36 16.23 -2.57 -13.55
CA ILE A 36 16.19 -2.68 -12.09
C ILE A 36 16.45 -4.13 -11.69
N THR A 37 17.41 -4.32 -10.79
CA THR A 37 17.66 -5.60 -10.12
C THR A 37 17.15 -5.52 -8.68
N LEU A 38 16.25 -6.42 -8.31
CA LEU A 38 15.79 -6.54 -6.92
C LEU A 38 16.74 -7.46 -6.15
N THR A 39 17.34 -6.91 -5.12
CA THR A 39 18.17 -7.69 -4.21
C THR A 39 17.27 -8.28 -3.11
N PRO A 40 17.63 -9.46 -2.54
CA PRO A 40 16.91 -10.00 -1.38
C PRO A 40 16.83 -9.02 -0.20
N ALA A 41 17.85 -8.20 -0.01
CA ALA A 41 17.88 -7.16 1.02
C ALA A 41 16.74 -6.15 0.86
N PHE A 42 16.42 -5.75 -0.36
CA PHE A 42 15.32 -4.84 -0.66
C PHE A 42 13.96 -5.47 -0.28
N LEU A 43 13.77 -6.76 -0.57
CA LEU A 43 12.55 -7.49 -0.19
C LEU A 43 12.38 -7.59 1.33
N TRP A 44 13.46 -7.80 2.07
CA TRP A 44 13.44 -7.80 3.52
C TRP A 44 13.05 -6.43 4.10
N VAL A 45 13.54 -5.35 3.51
CA VAL A 45 13.15 -3.98 3.90
C VAL A 45 11.66 -3.73 3.64
N LEU A 46 11.16 -4.13 2.48
CA LEU A 46 9.72 -4.01 2.16
C LEU A 46 8.85 -4.82 3.13
N LEU A 47 9.24 -6.06 3.40
CA LEU A 47 8.54 -6.93 4.35
C LEU A 47 8.54 -6.32 5.76
N GLY A 48 9.68 -5.88 6.25
CA GLY A 48 9.81 -5.25 7.56
C GLY A 48 8.95 -3.98 7.67
N THR A 49 8.98 -3.14 6.63
CA THR A 49 8.17 -1.92 6.57
C THR A 49 6.67 -2.25 6.60
N ALA A 50 6.23 -3.26 5.84
CA ALA A 50 4.83 -3.68 5.81
C ALA A 50 4.37 -4.22 7.17
N VAL A 51 5.20 -5.00 7.87
CA VAL A 51 4.89 -5.53 9.22
C VAL A 51 4.78 -4.39 10.24
N VAL A 52 5.69 -3.44 10.23
CA VAL A 52 5.63 -2.25 11.11
C VAL A 52 4.36 -1.44 10.83
N TYR A 53 4.03 -1.24 9.57
CA TYR A 53 2.78 -0.56 9.18
C TYR A 53 1.54 -1.29 9.70
N LEU A 54 1.50 -2.62 9.57
CA LEU A 54 0.42 -3.44 10.10
C LEU A 54 0.26 -3.23 11.62
N ALA A 55 1.36 -3.27 12.36
CA ALA A 55 1.34 -3.04 13.81
C ALA A 55 0.80 -1.66 14.16
N VAL A 56 1.25 -0.60 13.47
CA VAL A 56 0.78 0.77 13.70
C VAL A 56 -0.71 0.91 13.41
N ILE A 57 -1.21 0.36 12.30
CA ILE A 57 -2.63 0.42 11.94
C ILE A 57 -3.50 -0.35 12.93
N LEU A 58 -3.05 -1.51 13.41
CA LEU A 58 -3.78 -2.29 14.41
C LEU A 58 -3.86 -1.54 15.75
N VAL A 59 -2.76 -0.93 16.19
CA VAL A 59 -2.74 -0.11 17.41
C VAL A 59 -3.63 1.12 17.26
N ALA A 60 -3.54 1.83 16.15
CA ALA A 60 -4.38 2.99 15.87
C ALA A 60 -5.87 2.61 15.81
N GLY A 61 -6.20 1.47 15.19
CA GLY A 61 -7.56 0.95 15.14
C GLY A 61 -8.12 0.55 16.50
N ALA A 62 -7.27 -0.02 17.37
CA ALA A 62 -7.66 -0.38 18.74
C ALA A 62 -7.90 0.84 19.63
N LEU A 63 -7.21 1.94 19.39
CA LEU A 63 -7.36 3.18 20.16
C LEU A 63 -8.51 4.07 19.66
N SER A 64 -8.94 3.93 18.42
CA SER A 64 -10.05 4.69 17.86
C SER A 64 -11.39 4.03 18.19
N HIS A 65 -11.90 4.26 19.40
CA HIS A 65 -13.26 3.87 19.83
C HIS A 65 -14.34 4.87 19.37
N GLY A 66 -14.18 5.49 18.23
CA GLY A 66 -15.09 6.51 17.70
C GLY A 66 -15.72 6.09 16.37
N GLU A 67 -16.96 6.54 16.15
CA GLU A 67 -17.77 6.30 14.97
C GLU A 67 -16.95 6.41 13.67
N CYS A 68 -16.75 5.27 13.00
CA CYS A 68 -16.17 5.25 11.66
C CYS A 68 -17.10 5.99 10.70
N CYS A 69 -16.69 7.15 10.23
CA CYS A 69 -17.28 7.72 9.00
C CYS A 69 -17.10 6.68 7.88
N GLU A 70 -18.15 6.40 7.14
CA GLU A 70 -18.23 5.37 6.08
C GLU A 70 -17.03 5.40 5.10
N ASN A 71 -16.52 6.60 4.82
CA ASN A 71 -15.36 6.81 3.95
C ASN A 71 -14.01 6.43 4.58
N LEU A 72 -13.89 6.50 5.92
CA LEU A 72 -12.67 6.10 6.62
C LEU A 72 -12.49 4.57 6.57
N CYS A 73 -13.58 3.82 6.63
CA CYS A 73 -13.60 2.38 6.53
C CYS A 73 -13.03 1.88 5.18
N SER A 74 -13.35 2.57 4.08
CA SER A 74 -12.82 2.26 2.75
C SER A 74 -11.30 2.46 2.66
N ILE A 75 -10.78 3.55 3.25
CA ILE A 75 -9.34 3.84 3.26
C ILE A 75 -8.58 2.81 4.09
N ILE A 76 -9.10 2.45 5.26
CA ILE A 76 -8.49 1.43 6.13
C ILE A 76 -8.46 0.07 5.44
N THR A 77 -9.54 -0.31 4.75
CA THR A 77 -9.61 -1.55 3.97
C THR A 77 -8.57 -1.58 2.86
N ALA A 78 -8.38 -0.47 2.14
CA ALA A 78 -7.35 -0.37 1.10
C ALA A 78 -5.93 -0.50 1.68
N ILE A 79 -5.66 0.12 2.83
CA ILE A 79 -4.37 0.00 3.53
C ILE A 79 -4.13 -1.44 3.98
N LEU A 80 -5.10 -2.09 4.61
CA LEU A 80 -4.98 -3.48 5.06
C LEU A 80 -4.75 -4.44 3.89
N SER A 81 -5.50 -4.28 2.80
CA SER A 81 -5.30 -5.07 1.59
C SER A 81 -3.90 -4.87 1.00
N GLY A 82 -3.40 -3.63 0.98
CA GLY A 82 -2.04 -3.31 0.55
C GLY A 82 -0.99 -3.99 1.42
N ILE A 83 -1.14 -3.94 2.74
CA ILE A 83 -0.20 -4.56 3.70
C ILE A 83 -0.16 -6.08 3.52
N ILE A 84 -1.32 -6.73 3.49
CA ILE A 84 -1.41 -8.19 3.34
C ILE A 84 -0.82 -8.61 1.99
N GLY A 85 -1.17 -7.90 0.91
CA GLY A 85 -0.63 -8.14 -0.43
C GLY A 85 0.90 -8.01 -0.47
N THR A 86 1.45 -6.97 0.14
CA THR A 86 2.90 -6.75 0.23
C THR A 86 3.60 -7.88 1.00
N ILE A 87 3.05 -8.30 2.13
CA ILE A 87 3.63 -9.38 2.95
C ILE A 87 3.64 -10.69 2.18
N ILE A 88 2.50 -11.11 1.61
CA ILE A 88 2.38 -12.37 0.87
C ILE A 88 3.34 -12.38 -0.33
N LEU A 89 3.33 -11.32 -1.13
CA LEU A 89 4.18 -11.23 -2.32
C LEU A 89 5.67 -11.17 -1.98
N SER A 90 6.05 -10.49 -0.88
CA SER A 90 7.44 -10.49 -0.42
C SER A 90 7.91 -11.88 -0.03
N ILE A 91 7.07 -12.65 0.67
CA ILE A 91 7.39 -14.04 1.05
C ILE A 91 7.50 -14.92 -0.18
N VAL A 92 6.56 -14.82 -1.13
CA VAL A 92 6.59 -15.58 -2.38
C VAL A 92 7.85 -15.28 -3.18
N LEU A 93 8.20 -13.99 -3.32
CA LEU A 93 9.40 -13.57 -4.04
C LEU A 93 10.70 -14.01 -3.35
N LEU A 94 10.72 -14.07 -2.02
CA LEU A 94 11.86 -14.60 -1.26
C LEU A 94 11.97 -16.13 -1.36
N ALA A 95 10.84 -16.84 -1.53
CA ALA A 95 10.81 -18.28 -1.64
C ALA A 95 11.19 -18.80 -3.05
N ILE A 96 10.98 -17.99 -4.08
CA ILE A 96 11.32 -18.33 -5.47
C ILE A 96 12.77 -17.90 -5.73
N GLU A 97 13.66 -18.84 -6.03
CA GLU A 97 15.00 -18.50 -6.52
C GLU A 97 14.90 -17.71 -7.82
N PHE A 98 15.43 -16.49 -7.78
CA PHE A 98 15.26 -15.50 -8.85
C PHE A 98 16.00 -15.89 -10.13
N VAL A 99 15.26 -16.33 -11.14
CA VAL A 99 15.70 -16.19 -12.53
C VAL A 99 15.32 -14.77 -12.97
N ALA A 100 16.35 -13.93 -13.12
CA ALA A 100 16.21 -12.48 -13.30
C ALA A 100 15.39 -12.04 -14.55
N THR A 101 15.11 -12.94 -15.48
CA THR A 101 14.50 -12.64 -16.79
C THR A 101 13.12 -13.25 -16.99
N SER A 102 12.49 -13.83 -15.96
CA SER A 102 11.18 -14.43 -16.13
C SER A 102 10.07 -13.35 -16.10
N ILE A 103 9.16 -13.42 -17.07
CA ILE A 103 7.96 -12.58 -17.14
C ILE A 103 7.16 -12.67 -15.83
N LEU A 104 7.11 -13.86 -15.24
CA LEU A 104 6.46 -14.10 -13.95
C LEU A 104 7.10 -13.26 -12.82
N GLY A 105 8.43 -13.22 -12.75
CA GLY A 105 9.15 -12.39 -11.78
C GLY A 105 8.87 -10.90 -11.95
N ALA A 106 8.75 -10.42 -13.18
CA ALA A 106 8.43 -9.03 -13.47
C ALA A 106 6.99 -8.67 -13.04
N VAL A 107 6.02 -9.55 -13.31
CA VAL A 107 4.61 -9.35 -12.90
C VAL A 107 4.49 -9.37 -11.37
N LEU A 108 5.12 -10.32 -10.69
CA LEU A 108 5.10 -10.40 -9.22
C LEU A 108 5.74 -9.15 -8.59
N THR A 109 6.86 -8.68 -9.15
CA THR A 109 7.53 -7.46 -8.69
C THR A 109 6.66 -6.22 -8.89
N GLY A 110 6.06 -6.07 -10.05
CA GLY A 110 5.15 -4.96 -10.34
C GLY A 110 3.94 -4.95 -9.40
N THR A 111 3.38 -6.13 -9.12
CA THR A 111 2.26 -6.29 -8.19
C THR A 111 2.68 -5.98 -6.75
N LEU A 112 3.87 -6.41 -6.32
CA LEU A 112 4.42 -6.08 -5.00
C LEU A 112 4.52 -4.56 -4.82
N LEU A 113 5.11 -3.87 -5.78
CA LEU A 113 5.28 -2.42 -5.69
C LEU A 113 3.96 -1.67 -5.84
N PHE A 114 3.01 -2.20 -6.61
CA PHE A 114 1.65 -1.68 -6.62
C PHE A 114 1.04 -1.66 -5.21
N PHE A 115 1.08 -2.77 -4.48
CA PHE A 115 0.57 -2.83 -3.11
C PHE A 115 1.33 -1.92 -2.16
N PHE A 116 2.65 -1.85 -2.28
CA PHE A 116 3.46 -0.96 -1.46
C PHE A 116 3.11 0.52 -1.70
N PHE A 117 2.99 0.95 -2.95
CA PHE A 117 2.57 2.32 -3.27
C PHE A 117 1.12 2.59 -2.85
N LEU A 118 0.25 1.57 -2.89
CA LEU A 118 -1.11 1.68 -2.39
C LEU A 118 -1.13 2.01 -0.89
N ILE A 119 -0.27 1.37 -0.09
CA ILE A 119 -0.11 1.68 1.33
C ILE A 119 0.29 3.15 1.51
N VAL A 120 1.34 3.58 0.83
CA VAL A 120 1.91 4.93 0.98
C VAL A 120 0.89 6.00 0.58
N THR A 121 0.25 5.85 -0.57
CA THR A 121 -0.73 6.82 -1.08
C THR A 121 -2.01 6.84 -0.25
N SER A 122 -2.50 5.69 0.20
CA SER A 122 -3.67 5.60 1.07
C SER A 122 -3.39 6.19 2.45
N THR A 123 -2.17 6.02 2.98
CA THR A 123 -1.76 6.66 4.24
C THR A 123 -1.71 8.18 4.10
N ALA A 124 -1.21 8.69 2.99
CA ALA A 124 -1.23 10.14 2.72
C ALA A 124 -2.67 10.69 2.68
N CYS A 125 -3.60 9.94 2.10
CA CYS A 125 -5.03 10.28 2.13
C CYS A 125 -5.60 10.26 3.55
N LEU A 126 -5.26 9.26 4.34
CA LEU A 126 -5.72 9.13 5.73
C LEU A 126 -5.23 10.30 6.59
N VAL A 127 -3.94 10.62 6.49
CA VAL A 127 -3.32 11.73 7.23
C VAL A 127 -3.99 13.06 6.86
N ARG A 128 -4.19 13.30 5.56
CA ARG A 128 -4.87 14.51 5.09
C ARG A 128 -6.31 14.61 5.59
N CYS A 129 -7.00 13.48 5.66
CA CYS A 129 -8.36 13.42 6.20
C CYS A 129 -8.39 13.76 7.68
N LEU A 130 -7.48 13.19 8.47
CA LEU A 130 -7.38 13.45 9.91
C LEU A 130 -7.06 14.91 10.22
N PHE A 131 -6.15 15.53 9.47
CA PHE A 131 -5.83 16.96 9.66
C PHE A 131 -7.01 17.86 9.30
N ASN A 132 -7.81 17.50 8.30
CA ASN A 132 -8.95 18.31 7.89
C ASN A 132 -10.16 18.19 8.83
N CYS A 133 -10.21 17.13 9.65
CA CYS A 133 -11.24 16.98 10.69
C CYS A 133 -10.91 17.76 11.98
N ASN A 134 -9.67 18.23 12.15
CA ASN A 134 -9.24 18.92 13.36
C ASN A 134 -9.35 20.46 13.24
N ASP A 135 -9.68 20.98 12.08
CA ASP A 135 -10.03 22.39 11.83
C ASP A 135 -11.55 22.59 11.79
#